data_c22d5648b664d5466866eed2d9ca2b7b
#
_entry.id   c22d5648b664d5466866eed2d9ca2b7b
#
_cell.length_a   1.000
_cell.length_b   1.000
_cell.length_c   1.000
_cell.angle_alpha   90.00
_cell.angle_beta   90.00
_cell.angle_gamma   90.00
#
_symmetry.space_group_name_H-M   'P 1'
#
loop_
_entity.id
_entity.type
_entity.pdbx_description
1 polymer ?
#
loop_
_entity_poly.entity_id
_entity_poly.type
_entity_poly.pdbx_seq_one_letter_code
_entity_poly.pdbx_strand_id
1 'polypeptide(L)'
;MDRKASRRSFVQSLGAAFAVSLAPEFVLSAPSTKAEAKGIDYAALQADIDNVTPRDYSKYHFCGKSHKYSSPQSKELFLELQKKFPTLKRLEDSFDKVLKEIKSTRVTDPNRPAIWYIYNMGIIVKTKKSLFAIDLCHRRAEEMAELLDFALVTHRHGDHVSSPLIRIMTQNLGKTVVRNFPFSDKNDNGYTPEKSKTFKFKDVTVIAGRCDHNAQLIDFTTPFEIHIGTFTIYHSGDCSSHAKLKVERTPDIWIFHPYCGMNPPVACKEAIKPKLAVIAHLQELGHAKDKWRWTYNNGLSMKSALESAGFKAVMPLWGDRIV
;
A
#
# COMPACT_ATOMS: atom_id res chain seq x y z
N MET A 1 -21.52 -3.18 36.11
CA MET A 1 -20.09 -2.99 36.42
C MET A 1 -19.38 -2.48 35.14
N ASP A 2 -19.02 -1.21 35.20
CA ASP A 2 -18.57 -0.40 34.08
C ASP A 2 -17.21 -0.81 33.53
N ARG A 3 -17.14 -0.99 32.21
CA ARG A 3 -15.88 -0.94 31.46
C ARG A 3 -15.94 0.18 30.41
N LYS A 4 -15.94 1.42 30.89
CA LYS A 4 -15.56 2.61 30.13
C LYS A 4 -14.19 3.07 30.61
N ALA A 5 -13.12 2.54 30.07
CA ALA A 5 -11.75 3.05 30.21
C ALA A 5 -11.22 3.36 28.82
N SER A 6 -11.35 4.53 28.41
CA SER A 6 -10.43 5.63 28.26
C SER A 6 -9.47 5.49 27.10
N ARG A 7 -9.94 5.90 25.87
CA ARG A 7 -9.10 6.15 24.68
C ARG A 7 -8.38 7.51 24.72
N ARG A 8 -8.49 8.30 25.80
CA ARG A 8 -7.90 9.65 25.91
C ARG A 8 -6.47 9.73 26.44
N SER A 9 -5.90 8.66 27.00
CA SER A 9 -4.57 8.69 27.63
C SER A 9 -3.40 8.35 26.73
N PHE A 10 -3.63 8.01 25.46
CA PHE A 10 -2.53 7.59 24.53
C PHE A 10 -1.81 8.77 23.85
N VAL A 11 -2.37 9.98 23.89
CA VAL A 11 -1.81 11.14 23.16
C VAL A 11 -0.88 12.01 24.01
N GLN A 12 -0.80 11.79 25.33
CA GLN A 12 -0.06 12.70 26.24
C GLN A 12 1.31 12.24 26.73
N SER A 13 1.88 11.11 26.26
CA SER A 13 3.17 10.59 26.77
C SER A 13 4.36 10.65 25.80
N LEU A 14 4.37 11.53 24.79
CA LEU A 14 5.50 11.71 23.86
C LEU A 14 6.36 12.94 24.19
N GLY A 15 6.89 12.98 25.39
CA GLY A 15 7.85 13.99 25.80
C GLY A 15 9.02 13.37 26.57
N ALA A 16 10.00 12.78 25.88
CA ALA A 16 11.34 12.52 26.45
C ALA A 16 12.37 12.48 25.33
N ALA A 17 13.35 13.40 25.41
CA ALA A 17 14.48 13.55 24.51
C ALA A 17 15.51 12.44 24.70
N PHE A 18 16.04 11.86 23.61
CA PHE A 18 17.23 11.02 23.62
C PHE A 18 18.24 11.43 22.55
N ALA A 19 19.51 11.43 22.95
CA ALA A 19 20.67 11.85 22.16
C ALA A 19 21.03 10.84 21.06
N VAL A 20 21.49 11.36 19.91
CA VAL A 20 21.79 10.64 18.67
C VAL A 20 23.25 10.21 18.62
N SER A 21 23.51 8.98 18.25
CA SER A 21 24.79 8.46 17.78
C SER A 21 24.77 8.40 16.24
N LEU A 22 25.74 9.01 15.59
CA LEU A 22 25.88 9.13 14.14
C LEU A 22 26.39 7.80 13.53
N ALA A 23 25.66 7.26 12.56
CA ALA A 23 26.10 6.17 11.69
C ALA A 23 26.39 6.72 10.27
N PRO A 24 27.33 6.11 9.49
CA PRO A 24 27.85 6.70 8.28
C PRO A 24 26.85 6.77 7.11
N GLU A 25 26.95 7.86 6.37
CA GLU A 25 26.13 8.18 5.20
C GLU A 25 26.29 7.15 4.07
N PHE A 26 25.25 6.37 3.84
CA PHE A 26 25.01 5.79 2.51
C PHE A 26 24.04 6.71 1.77
N VAL A 27 24.58 7.49 0.85
CA VAL A 27 23.80 8.28 -0.09
C VAL A 27 23.10 7.32 -1.04
N LEU A 28 21.86 6.91 -0.71
CA LEU A 28 20.91 6.58 -1.75
C LEU A 28 20.64 7.90 -2.47
N SER A 29 21.26 8.09 -3.64
CA SER A 29 20.73 9.04 -4.60
C SER A 29 19.35 8.49 -5.00
N ALA A 30 18.33 8.82 -4.19
CA ALA A 30 16.98 8.80 -4.69
C ALA A 30 17.02 9.54 -6.03
N PRO A 31 16.41 9.01 -7.11
CA PRO A 31 16.09 9.85 -8.22
C PRO A 31 15.38 11.03 -7.56
N SER A 32 15.93 12.22 -7.74
CA SER A 32 15.42 13.41 -7.08
C SER A 32 13.91 13.37 -7.22
N THR A 33 13.20 12.99 -6.16
CA THR A 33 11.87 13.49 -5.96
C THR A 33 12.08 14.99 -5.73
N LYS A 34 12.40 15.70 -6.82
CA LYS A 34 12.19 17.15 -6.94
C LYS A 34 10.73 17.50 -6.72
N ALA A 35 9.96 16.57 -6.27
CA ALA A 35 8.59 16.66 -5.81
C ALA A 35 8.42 16.62 -4.29
N GLU A 36 9.45 16.89 -3.50
CA GLU A 36 9.21 17.70 -2.31
C GLU A 36 8.91 19.11 -2.85
N ALA A 37 7.84 19.15 -3.63
CA ALA A 37 7.35 20.32 -4.30
C ALA A 37 6.98 21.33 -3.21
N LYS A 38 7.76 22.37 -3.11
CA LYS A 38 7.24 23.64 -2.68
C LYS A 38 5.86 23.78 -3.35
N GLY A 39 4.79 23.61 -2.59
CA GLY A 39 3.47 23.97 -3.03
C GLY A 39 2.37 22.91 -3.08
N ILE A 40 2.51 21.69 -2.51
CA ILE A 40 1.34 20.80 -2.38
C ILE A 40 0.44 21.37 -1.29
N ASP A 41 -0.77 21.79 -1.68
CA ASP A 41 -1.82 22.17 -0.74
C ASP A 41 -2.55 20.91 -0.23
N TYR A 42 -1.99 20.30 0.82
CA TYR A 42 -2.60 19.14 1.46
C TYR A 42 -3.97 19.44 2.07
N ALA A 43 -4.24 20.69 2.45
CA ALA A 43 -5.53 21.07 3.01
C ALA A 43 -6.62 21.07 1.93
N ALA A 44 -6.32 21.65 0.76
CA ALA A 44 -7.24 21.59 -0.38
C ALA A 44 -7.46 20.15 -0.87
N LEU A 45 -6.39 19.34 -0.97
CA LEU A 45 -6.51 17.94 -1.32
C LEU A 45 -7.36 17.16 -0.31
N GLN A 46 -7.21 17.44 0.98
CA GLN A 46 -7.99 16.81 2.04
C GLN A 46 -9.47 17.20 1.94
N ALA A 47 -9.76 18.48 1.74
CA ALA A 47 -11.14 18.96 1.58
C ALA A 47 -11.86 18.27 0.41
N ASP A 48 -11.20 18.09 -0.73
CA ASP A 48 -11.75 17.36 -1.87
C ASP A 48 -12.06 15.90 -1.53
N ILE A 49 -11.18 15.25 -0.77
CA ILE A 49 -11.34 13.85 -0.35
C ILE A 49 -12.49 13.73 0.66
N ASP A 50 -12.61 14.66 1.59
CA ASP A 50 -13.63 14.65 2.64
C ASP A 50 -15.05 14.84 2.09
N ASN A 51 -15.19 15.41 0.89
CA ASN A 51 -16.46 15.51 0.19
C ASN A 51 -16.96 14.17 -0.37
N VAL A 52 -16.09 13.17 -0.52
CA VAL A 52 -16.47 11.84 -1.02
C VAL A 52 -16.96 10.98 0.13
N THR A 53 -18.25 10.61 0.14
CA THR A 53 -18.77 9.64 1.10
C THR A 53 -18.40 8.20 0.70
N PRO A 54 -18.37 7.23 1.66
CA PRO A 54 -18.21 5.81 1.32
C PRO A 54 -19.25 5.30 0.31
N ARG A 55 -20.48 5.82 0.39
CA ARG A 55 -21.55 5.48 -0.56
C ARG A 55 -21.26 5.99 -1.96
N ASP A 56 -20.76 7.24 -2.10
CA ASP A 56 -20.38 7.80 -3.40
C ASP A 56 -19.19 7.04 -4.00
N TYR A 57 -18.19 6.73 -3.17
CA TYR A 57 -17.06 5.90 -3.58
C TYR A 57 -17.49 4.48 -4.00
N SER A 58 -18.39 3.84 -3.25
CA SER A 58 -18.93 2.54 -3.63
C SER A 58 -19.63 2.58 -4.97
N LYS A 59 -20.48 3.60 -5.22
CA LYS A 59 -21.11 3.78 -6.55
C LYS A 59 -20.05 3.93 -7.64
N TYR A 60 -19.07 4.81 -7.43
CA TYR A 60 -17.98 5.03 -8.36
C TYR A 60 -17.16 3.74 -8.59
N HIS A 61 -16.80 3.03 -7.52
CA HIS A 61 -16.00 1.80 -7.62
C HIS A 61 -16.69 0.72 -8.44
N PHE A 62 -18.01 0.61 -8.36
CA PHE A 62 -18.80 -0.38 -9.10
C PHE A 62 -19.40 0.13 -10.42
N CYS A 63 -19.32 1.44 -10.70
CA CYS A 63 -19.69 1.98 -12.01
C CYS A 63 -18.66 1.55 -13.05
N GLY A 64 -19.14 0.96 -14.14
CA GLY A 64 -18.27 0.66 -15.28
C GLY A 64 -17.08 -0.20 -14.95
N LYS A 65 -17.30 -1.31 -14.25
CA LYS A 65 -16.28 -2.36 -14.07
C LYS A 65 -15.77 -2.78 -15.43
N SER A 66 -14.56 -2.43 -15.72
CA SER A 66 -13.86 -2.42 -17.00
C SER A 66 -14.55 -1.59 -18.09
N HIS A 67 -13.78 -0.82 -18.86
CA HIS A 67 -14.25 -0.09 -20.03
C HIS A 67 -14.97 -1.00 -21.06
N LYS A 68 -14.78 -2.30 -20.97
CA LYS A 68 -15.26 -3.32 -21.90
C LYS A 68 -16.70 -3.75 -21.64
N TYR A 69 -17.27 -3.49 -20.44
CA TYR A 69 -18.57 -4.01 -20.03
C TYR A 69 -19.50 -3.00 -19.33
N SER A 70 -19.16 -1.71 -19.36
CA SER A 70 -20.00 -0.69 -18.75
C SER A 70 -21.22 -0.42 -19.65
N SER A 71 -22.44 -0.52 -19.07
CA SER A 71 -23.64 -0.01 -19.75
C SER A 71 -23.50 1.51 -19.98
N PRO A 72 -24.21 2.09 -20.97
CA PRO A 72 -24.22 3.55 -21.16
C PRO A 72 -24.55 4.31 -19.88
N GLN A 73 -25.53 3.86 -19.09
CA GLN A 73 -25.94 4.46 -17.81
C GLN A 73 -24.82 4.39 -16.75
N SER A 74 -24.07 3.29 -16.72
CA SER A 74 -22.92 3.14 -15.84
C SER A 74 -21.78 4.11 -16.20
N LYS A 75 -21.57 4.36 -17.48
CA LYS A 75 -20.60 5.35 -17.98
C LYS A 75 -21.02 6.77 -17.65
N GLU A 76 -22.28 7.10 -17.84
CA GLU A 76 -22.83 8.41 -17.50
C GLU A 76 -22.68 8.71 -16.00
N LEU A 77 -23.12 7.79 -15.13
CA LEU A 77 -22.95 7.91 -13.67
C LEU A 77 -21.48 8.07 -13.28
N PHE A 78 -20.58 7.35 -13.93
CA PHE A 78 -19.15 7.47 -13.69
C PHE A 78 -18.62 8.88 -13.98
N LEU A 79 -19.02 9.46 -15.13
CA LEU A 79 -18.63 10.82 -15.52
C LEU A 79 -19.25 11.87 -14.60
N GLU A 80 -20.51 11.69 -14.20
CA GLU A 80 -21.17 12.57 -13.23
C GLU A 80 -20.45 12.57 -11.88
N LEU A 81 -20.08 11.39 -11.36
CA LEU A 81 -19.36 11.28 -10.10
C LEU A 81 -17.98 11.94 -10.18
N GLN A 82 -17.25 11.80 -11.28
CA GLN A 82 -15.96 12.49 -11.47
C GLN A 82 -16.13 14.02 -11.57
N LYS A 83 -17.19 14.50 -12.21
CA LYS A 83 -17.50 15.93 -12.28
C LYS A 83 -17.86 16.48 -10.90
N LYS A 84 -18.63 15.73 -10.12
CA LYS A 84 -19.04 16.11 -8.75
C LYS A 84 -17.87 16.07 -7.77
N PHE A 85 -16.96 15.09 -7.90
CA PHE A 85 -15.87 14.84 -6.98
C PHE A 85 -14.52 14.82 -7.73
N PRO A 86 -13.79 15.95 -7.81
CA PRO A 86 -12.50 16.04 -8.49
C PRO A 86 -11.47 14.99 -8.02
N THR A 87 -11.55 14.59 -6.76
CA THR A 87 -10.75 13.51 -6.18
C THR A 87 -10.87 12.18 -6.93
N LEU A 88 -12.08 11.83 -7.40
CA LEU A 88 -12.29 10.59 -8.16
C LEU A 88 -11.64 10.67 -9.55
N LYS A 89 -11.68 11.83 -10.18
CA LYS A 89 -10.94 12.05 -11.42
C LYS A 89 -9.44 11.96 -11.20
N ARG A 90 -8.93 12.56 -10.13
CA ARG A 90 -7.50 12.48 -9.78
C ARG A 90 -7.05 11.03 -9.54
N LEU A 91 -7.90 10.20 -8.93
CA LEU A 91 -7.61 8.78 -8.73
C LEU A 91 -7.46 8.05 -10.08
N GLU A 92 -8.32 8.32 -11.06
CA GLU A 92 -8.21 7.77 -12.42
C GLU A 92 -6.97 8.27 -13.15
N ASP A 93 -6.76 9.60 -13.16
CA ASP A 93 -5.61 10.22 -13.83
C ASP A 93 -4.28 9.68 -13.28
N SER A 94 -4.21 9.42 -11.96
CA SER A 94 -3.04 8.83 -11.32
C SER A 94 -2.78 7.40 -11.81
N PHE A 95 -3.83 6.62 -11.98
CA PHE A 95 -3.72 5.25 -12.51
C PHE A 95 -3.27 5.25 -13.98
N ASP A 96 -3.85 6.14 -14.82
CA ASP A 96 -3.43 6.29 -16.21
C ASP A 96 -1.97 6.73 -16.34
N LYS A 97 -1.52 7.67 -15.49
CA LYS A 97 -0.12 8.07 -15.38
C LYS A 97 0.78 6.86 -15.12
N VAL A 98 0.44 6.05 -14.13
CA VAL A 98 1.22 4.86 -13.76
C VAL A 98 1.23 3.83 -14.88
N LEU A 99 0.10 3.55 -15.52
CA LEU A 99 0.05 2.66 -16.69
C LEU A 99 0.98 3.12 -17.82
N LYS A 100 1.02 4.42 -18.09
CA LYS A 100 1.93 5.00 -19.09
C LYS A 100 3.39 4.85 -18.66
N GLU A 101 3.71 5.18 -17.41
CA GLU A 101 5.06 5.10 -16.88
C GLU A 101 5.58 3.65 -16.84
N ILE A 102 4.77 2.68 -16.46
CA ILE A 102 5.14 1.25 -16.48
C ILE A 102 5.56 0.83 -17.90
N LYS A 103 4.83 1.26 -18.93
CA LYS A 103 5.14 0.92 -20.32
C LYS A 103 6.44 1.54 -20.80
N SER A 104 6.73 2.78 -20.40
CA SER A 104 7.93 3.53 -20.84
C SER A 104 9.16 3.29 -19.96
N THR A 105 9.01 2.88 -18.71
CA THR A 105 10.12 2.67 -17.78
C THR A 105 10.88 1.39 -18.14
N ARG A 106 12.18 1.50 -18.39
CA ARG A 106 13.10 0.38 -18.55
C ARG A 106 13.95 0.22 -17.29
N VAL A 107 13.84 -0.92 -16.62
CA VAL A 107 14.70 -1.29 -15.49
C VAL A 107 15.89 -2.10 -16.02
N THR A 108 17.09 -1.57 -15.90
CA THR A 108 18.32 -2.22 -16.37
C THR A 108 19.14 -2.80 -15.24
N ASP A 109 19.17 -2.13 -14.08
CA ASP A 109 19.87 -2.58 -12.88
C ASP A 109 19.00 -3.62 -12.13
N PRO A 110 19.49 -4.85 -11.93
CA PRO A 110 18.73 -5.88 -11.21
C PRO A 110 18.50 -5.55 -9.72
N ASN A 111 19.20 -4.56 -9.17
CA ASN A 111 19.12 -4.15 -7.78
C ASN A 111 18.35 -2.82 -7.58
N ARG A 112 17.76 -2.27 -8.64
CA ARG A 112 17.01 -1.00 -8.59
C ARG A 112 15.67 -1.14 -9.29
N PRO A 113 14.64 -1.66 -8.60
CA PRO A 113 13.29 -1.71 -9.15
C PRO A 113 12.71 -0.32 -9.31
N ALA A 114 11.70 -0.18 -10.15
CA ALA A 114 10.82 0.98 -10.17
C ALA A 114 9.55 0.65 -9.39
N ILE A 115 9.11 1.54 -8.49
CA ILE A 115 8.02 1.31 -7.56
C ILE A 115 7.06 2.49 -7.62
N TRP A 116 5.76 2.22 -7.85
CA TRP A 116 4.70 3.21 -7.87
C TRP A 116 3.69 2.96 -6.77
N TYR A 117 3.28 4.02 -6.10
CA TYR A 117 2.16 4.02 -5.15
C TYR A 117 0.87 4.30 -5.90
N ILE A 118 -0.13 3.45 -5.72
CA ILE A 118 -1.39 3.56 -6.45
C ILE A 118 -2.49 4.16 -5.58
N TYR A 119 -2.91 3.44 -4.57
CA TYR A 119 -4.02 3.79 -3.72
C TYR A 119 -4.01 2.91 -2.46
N ASN A 120 -4.33 3.47 -1.30
CA ASN A 120 -4.39 2.77 -0.01
C ASN A 120 -3.05 2.09 0.33
N MET A 121 -2.98 0.76 0.27
CA MET A 121 -1.73 -0.02 0.41
C MET A 121 -1.19 -0.52 -0.93
N GLY A 122 -1.88 -0.16 -2.03
CA GLY A 122 -1.58 -0.68 -3.36
C GLY A 122 -0.30 -0.12 -3.96
N ILE A 123 0.64 -0.99 -4.32
CA ILE A 123 1.84 -0.64 -5.07
C ILE A 123 2.03 -1.53 -6.29
N ILE A 124 2.74 -1.00 -7.29
CA ILE A 124 3.21 -1.75 -8.44
C ILE A 124 4.73 -1.69 -8.46
N VAL A 125 5.38 -2.82 -8.69
CA VAL A 125 6.83 -2.96 -8.73
C VAL A 125 7.25 -3.53 -10.07
N LYS A 126 8.16 -2.84 -10.76
CA LYS A 126 8.81 -3.32 -11.98
C LYS A 126 10.27 -3.57 -11.72
N THR A 127 10.71 -4.80 -11.96
CA THR A 127 12.11 -5.22 -11.94
C THR A 127 12.67 -5.34 -13.36
N LYS A 128 13.87 -5.84 -13.50
CA LYS A 128 14.47 -6.15 -14.81
C LYS A 128 13.68 -7.22 -15.57
N LYS A 129 13.06 -8.21 -14.86
CA LYS A 129 12.41 -9.36 -15.48
C LYS A 129 10.96 -9.56 -15.06
N SER A 130 10.47 -8.83 -14.03
CA SER A 130 9.14 -9.03 -13.46
C SER A 130 8.39 -7.72 -13.34
N LEU A 131 7.07 -7.81 -13.44
CA LEU A 131 6.11 -6.78 -13.05
C LEU A 131 5.10 -7.41 -12.11
N PHE A 132 4.92 -6.86 -10.92
CA PHE A 132 3.96 -7.39 -9.95
C PHE A 132 3.31 -6.27 -9.13
N ALA A 133 2.21 -6.62 -8.47
CA ALA A 133 1.48 -5.70 -7.60
C ALA A 133 1.31 -6.27 -6.21
N ILE A 134 1.15 -5.39 -5.20
CA ILE A 134 0.79 -5.72 -3.83
C ILE A 134 -0.44 -4.91 -3.47
N ASP A 135 -1.47 -5.54 -2.87
CA ASP A 135 -2.72 -4.92 -2.42
C ASP A 135 -3.36 -3.95 -3.44
N LEU A 136 -3.34 -4.32 -4.72
CA LEU A 136 -3.88 -3.48 -5.79
C LEU A 136 -5.42 -3.54 -5.80
N CYS A 137 -6.05 -2.67 -5.03
CA CYS A 137 -7.52 -2.60 -4.90
C CYS A 137 -8.20 -1.51 -5.73
N HIS A 138 -7.48 -0.86 -6.63
CA HIS A 138 -8.05 0.16 -7.54
C HIS A 138 -9.19 -0.42 -8.38
N ARG A 139 -10.23 0.39 -8.70
CA ARG A 139 -11.40 -0.06 -9.47
C ARG A 139 -11.07 -0.62 -10.87
N ARG A 140 -9.92 -0.26 -11.41
CA ARG A 140 -9.40 -0.73 -12.70
C ARG A 140 -8.24 -1.73 -12.55
N ALA A 141 -8.11 -2.34 -11.37
CA ALA A 141 -7.00 -3.26 -11.10
C ALA A 141 -6.93 -4.42 -12.11
N GLU A 142 -8.08 -4.88 -12.62
CA GLU A 142 -8.15 -5.96 -13.60
C GLU A 142 -7.46 -5.64 -14.94
N GLU A 143 -7.31 -4.35 -15.29
CA GLU A 143 -6.57 -3.95 -16.51
C GLU A 143 -5.09 -4.32 -16.43
N MET A 144 -4.59 -4.54 -15.22
CA MET A 144 -3.21 -4.96 -14.99
C MET A 144 -2.99 -6.47 -15.15
N ALA A 145 -4.05 -7.29 -15.17
CA ALA A 145 -3.95 -8.74 -15.07
C ALA A 145 -3.03 -9.37 -16.13
N GLU A 146 -3.10 -8.90 -17.37
CA GLU A 146 -2.24 -9.40 -18.47
C GLU A 146 -0.78 -8.95 -18.31
N LEU A 147 -0.56 -7.75 -17.77
CA LEU A 147 0.77 -7.15 -17.61
C LEU A 147 1.54 -7.74 -16.42
N LEU A 148 0.84 -8.04 -15.31
CA LEU A 148 1.46 -8.57 -14.10
C LEU A 148 1.92 -10.01 -14.29
N ASP A 149 3.10 -10.34 -13.78
CA ASP A 149 3.58 -11.73 -13.70
C ASP A 149 2.95 -12.49 -12.54
N PHE A 150 2.78 -11.83 -11.40
CA PHE A 150 2.11 -12.32 -10.19
C PHE A 150 1.55 -11.15 -9.38
N ALA A 151 0.75 -11.44 -8.37
CA ALA A 151 0.28 -10.44 -7.41
C ALA A 151 0.35 -10.96 -5.98
N LEU A 152 0.42 -10.04 -5.01
CA LEU A 152 0.44 -10.32 -3.59
C LEU A 152 -0.73 -9.60 -2.93
N VAL A 153 -1.42 -10.26 -1.99
CA VAL A 153 -2.52 -9.68 -1.21
C VAL A 153 -2.30 -10.01 0.26
N THR A 154 -2.17 -8.98 1.08
CA THR A 154 -1.80 -9.15 2.49
C THR A 154 -2.93 -9.78 3.31
N HIS A 155 -4.18 -9.44 3.05
CA HIS A 155 -5.35 -9.99 3.72
C HIS A 155 -6.65 -9.70 2.96
N ARG A 156 -7.78 -10.22 3.45
CA ARG A 156 -9.07 -10.24 2.73
C ARG A 156 -9.93 -8.98 2.83
N HIS A 157 -9.49 -7.90 3.47
CA HIS A 157 -10.29 -6.67 3.52
C HIS A 157 -10.49 -6.07 2.13
N GLY A 158 -11.66 -5.47 1.90
CA GLY A 158 -12.08 -5.00 0.58
C GLY A 158 -11.22 -3.87 0.00
N ASP A 159 -10.55 -3.14 0.85
CA ASP A 159 -9.62 -2.07 0.52
C ASP A 159 -8.19 -2.56 0.19
N HIS A 160 -7.94 -3.88 0.25
CA HIS A 160 -6.71 -4.55 -0.19
C HIS A 160 -6.95 -5.49 -1.37
N VAL A 161 -8.21 -5.88 -1.62
CA VAL A 161 -8.56 -6.94 -2.55
C VAL A 161 -9.30 -6.43 -3.78
N SER A 162 -8.79 -6.75 -4.96
CA SER A 162 -9.57 -6.72 -6.20
C SER A 162 -9.94 -8.13 -6.62
N SER A 163 -11.16 -8.56 -6.29
CA SER A 163 -11.66 -9.88 -6.71
C SER A 163 -11.66 -10.08 -8.23
N PRO A 164 -11.98 -9.08 -9.08
CA PRO A 164 -11.84 -9.21 -10.53
C PRO A 164 -10.40 -9.49 -10.95
N LEU A 165 -9.41 -8.76 -10.41
CA LEU A 165 -8.00 -8.98 -10.71
C LEU A 165 -7.56 -10.40 -10.35
N ILE A 166 -7.88 -10.86 -9.12
CA ILE A 166 -7.52 -12.20 -8.66
C ILE A 166 -8.12 -13.25 -9.61
N ARG A 167 -9.42 -13.13 -9.93
CA ARG A 167 -10.11 -14.08 -10.80
C ARG A 167 -9.48 -14.18 -12.18
N ILE A 168 -9.21 -13.04 -12.82
CA ILE A 168 -8.60 -13.03 -14.15
C ILE A 168 -7.19 -13.62 -14.10
N MET A 169 -6.39 -13.23 -13.12
CA MET A 169 -5.03 -13.75 -13.00
C MET A 169 -5.02 -15.27 -12.76
N THR A 170 -5.82 -15.76 -11.82
CA THR A 170 -5.74 -17.16 -11.40
C THR A 170 -6.52 -18.10 -12.32
N GLN A 171 -7.76 -17.73 -12.71
CA GLN A 171 -8.64 -18.62 -13.48
C GLN A 171 -8.43 -18.53 -14.99
N ASN A 172 -8.19 -17.30 -15.51
CA ASN A 172 -8.10 -17.11 -16.96
C ASN A 172 -6.67 -17.17 -17.48
N LEU A 173 -5.69 -16.68 -16.67
CA LEU A 173 -4.31 -16.55 -17.10
C LEU A 173 -3.35 -17.55 -16.42
N GLY A 174 -3.83 -18.34 -15.45
CA GLY A 174 -3.01 -19.31 -14.72
C GLY A 174 -1.86 -18.68 -13.92
N LYS A 175 -1.96 -17.39 -13.60
CA LYS A 175 -0.93 -16.65 -12.85
C LYS A 175 -1.12 -16.80 -11.34
N THR A 176 -0.03 -16.74 -10.59
CA THR A 176 -0.07 -16.87 -9.13
C THR A 176 -0.49 -15.55 -8.46
N VAL A 177 -1.45 -15.64 -7.51
CA VAL A 177 -1.76 -14.57 -6.57
C VAL A 177 -1.53 -15.10 -5.16
N VAL A 178 -0.47 -14.62 -4.49
CA VAL A 178 -0.14 -15.01 -3.11
C VAL A 178 -1.09 -14.30 -2.16
N ARG A 179 -1.78 -15.06 -1.30
CA ARG A 179 -2.79 -14.54 -0.36
C ARG A 179 -3.00 -15.46 0.83
N ASN A 180 -3.56 -14.95 1.91
CA ASN A 180 -3.82 -15.71 3.14
C ASN A 180 -5.29 -16.13 3.33
N PHE A 181 -6.11 -15.99 2.32
CA PHE A 181 -7.53 -16.39 2.33
C PHE A 181 -7.85 -17.25 1.13
N PRO A 182 -8.82 -18.20 1.25
CA PRO A 182 -9.24 -19.01 0.13
C PRO A 182 -9.95 -18.16 -0.93
N PHE A 183 -9.72 -18.49 -2.18
CA PHE A 183 -10.46 -17.96 -3.32
C PHE A 183 -10.93 -19.16 -4.14
N SER A 184 -12.06 -19.07 -4.84
CA SER A 184 -12.69 -20.24 -5.51
C SER A 184 -11.91 -20.71 -6.73
N ASP A 185 -10.67 -21.16 -6.54
CA ASP A 185 -9.76 -21.61 -7.58
C ASP A 185 -9.44 -23.09 -7.43
N LYS A 186 -9.43 -23.81 -8.55
CA LYS A 186 -9.00 -25.21 -8.59
C LYS A 186 -7.50 -25.40 -8.43
N ASN A 187 -6.71 -24.35 -8.72
CA ASN A 187 -5.23 -24.33 -8.64
C ASN A 187 -4.76 -23.20 -7.74
N ASP A 188 -4.76 -23.42 -6.42
CA ASP A 188 -4.40 -22.40 -5.44
C ASP A 188 -2.91 -22.44 -5.04
N ASN A 189 -2.03 -22.25 -6.02
CA ASN A 189 -0.58 -22.24 -5.80
C ASN A 189 -0.08 -21.07 -4.93
N GLY A 190 -0.90 -20.02 -4.76
CA GLY A 190 -0.58 -18.82 -4.00
C GLY A 190 -1.16 -18.78 -2.59
N TYR A 191 -1.93 -19.77 -2.17
CA TYR A 191 -2.54 -19.76 -0.85
C TYR A 191 -1.51 -20.03 0.27
N THR A 192 -1.47 -19.15 1.27
CA THR A 192 -0.59 -19.25 2.44
C THR A 192 -1.38 -19.01 3.72
N PRO A 193 -2.06 -20.05 4.27
CA PRO A 193 -3.03 -19.86 5.34
C PRO A 193 -2.41 -19.47 6.68
N GLU A 194 -1.36 -20.14 7.15
CA GLU A 194 -0.89 -19.94 8.52
C GLU A 194 0.62 -19.94 8.72
N LYS A 195 1.38 -20.48 7.79
CA LYS A 195 2.82 -20.64 7.92
C LYS A 195 3.58 -19.73 6.96
N SER A 196 4.73 -19.27 7.38
CA SER A 196 5.67 -18.60 6.47
C SER A 196 5.99 -19.49 5.29
N LYS A 197 5.91 -18.93 4.08
CA LYS A 197 6.16 -19.64 2.83
C LYS A 197 6.98 -18.76 1.90
N THR A 198 7.96 -19.35 1.23
CA THR A 198 8.78 -18.67 0.24
C THR A 198 8.31 -19.02 -1.17
N PHE A 199 8.14 -17.99 -1.99
CA PHE A 199 7.82 -18.09 -3.41
C PHE A 199 8.96 -17.52 -4.24
N LYS A 200 9.24 -18.12 -5.40
CA LYS A 200 10.25 -17.65 -6.35
C LYS A 200 9.60 -17.33 -7.68
N PHE A 201 9.80 -16.11 -8.17
CA PHE A 201 9.29 -15.62 -9.45
C PHE A 201 10.45 -14.98 -10.23
N LYS A 202 10.86 -15.57 -11.34
CA LYS A 202 11.95 -15.01 -12.19
C LYS A 202 13.13 -14.45 -11.37
N ASP A 203 13.19 -13.13 -11.21
CA ASP A 203 14.23 -12.38 -10.46
C ASP A 203 13.75 -11.89 -9.08
N VAL A 204 12.63 -12.39 -8.57
CA VAL A 204 12.03 -11.98 -7.30
C VAL A 204 11.84 -13.18 -6.38
N THR A 205 12.27 -13.05 -5.12
CA THR A 205 11.91 -13.99 -4.04
C THR A 205 10.96 -13.28 -3.07
N VAL A 206 9.85 -13.91 -2.75
CA VAL A 206 8.84 -13.40 -1.80
C VAL A 206 8.76 -14.32 -0.62
N ILE A 207 8.95 -13.79 0.58
CA ILE A 207 8.76 -14.48 1.84
C ILE A 207 7.47 -13.95 2.46
N ALA A 208 6.46 -14.80 2.51
CA ALA A 208 5.17 -14.49 3.13
C ALA A 208 5.25 -14.84 4.62
N GLY A 209 5.09 -13.83 5.46
CA GLY A 209 5.10 -13.97 6.91
C GLY A 209 3.70 -14.03 7.51
N ARG A 210 3.63 -13.87 8.84
CA ARG A 210 2.38 -13.74 9.58
C ARG A 210 2.53 -12.65 10.64
N CYS A 211 1.58 -11.74 10.71
CA CYS A 211 1.49 -10.68 11.71
C CYS A 211 0.06 -10.53 12.20
N ASP A 212 -0.11 -10.11 13.46
CA ASP A 212 -1.43 -9.84 14.00
C ASP A 212 -2.08 -8.66 13.26
N HIS A 213 -3.37 -8.78 13.02
CA HIS A 213 -4.24 -7.69 12.61
C HIS A 213 -5.14 -7.32 13.80
N ASN A 214 -6.07 -6.39 13.62
CA ASN A 214 -7.07 -6.12 14.63
C ASN A 214 -7.98 -7.35 14.82
N ALA A 215 -7.85 -8.01 15.97
CA ALA A 215 -8.52 -9.27 16.28
C ALA A 215 -10.07 -9.22 16.20
N GLN A 216 -10.66 -8.01 16.19
CA GLN A 216 -12.11 -7.84 16.02
C GLN A 216 -12.55 -7.94 14.55
N LEU A 217 -11.62 -7.86 13.61
CA LEU A 217 -11.89 -7.82 12.17
C LEU A 217 -11.38 -9.07 11.46
N ILE A 218 -10.11 -9.39 11.63
CA ILE A 218 -9.42 -10.51 10.97
C ILE A 218 -8.30 -11.01 11.89
N ASP A 219 -8.08 -12.31 11.90
CA ASP A 219 -7.12 -12.96 12.78
C ASP A 219 -5.66 -12.54 12.49
N PHE A 220 -5.31 -12.36 11.21
CA PHE A 220 -3.95 -11.98 10.83
C PHE A 220 -3.85 -11.35 9.45
N THR A 221 -2.76 -10.61 9.23
CA THR A 221 -2.29 -10.15 7.93
C THR A 221 -1.00 -10.87 7.56
N THR A 222 -0.70 -10.95 6.27
CA THR A 222 0.53 -11.55 5.74
C THR A 222 1.47 -10.44 5.31
N PRO A 223 2.51 -10.09 6.10
CA PRO A 223 3.56 -9.23 5.62
C PRO A 223 4.38 -9.96 4.56
N PHE A 224 4.89 -9.21 3.59
CA PHE A 224 5.75 -9.71 2.53
C PHE A 224 7.14 -9.09 2.62
N GLU A 225 8.17 -9.93 2.76
CA GLU A 225 9.54 -9.54 2.51
C GLU A 225 9.91 -9.96 1.09
N ILE A 226 10.36 -9.00 0.26
CA ILE A 226 10.54 -9.19 -1.17
C ILE A 226 11.97 -8.86 -1.54
N HIS A 227 12.71 -9.85 -2.03
CA HIS A 227 14.09 -9.72 -2.43
C HIS A 227 14.21 -9.60 -3.96
N ILE A 228 14.86 -8.53 -4.42
CA ILE A 228 15.16 -8.22 -5.84
C ILE A 228 16.65 -7.96 -5.94
N GLY A 229 17.44 -9.00 -6.20
CA GLY A 229 18.89 -8.93 -6.06
C GLY A 229 19.30 -8.56 -4.64
N THR A 230 19.98 -7.41 -4.49
CA THR A 230 20.36 -6.87 -3.17
C THR A 230 19.29 -5.92 -2.58
N PHE A 231 18.29 -5.53 -3.36
CA PHE A 231 17.23 -4.64 -2.92
C PHE A 231 16.13 -5.42 -2.17
N THR A 232 15.66 -4.90 -1.06
CA THR A 232 14.64 -5.53 -0.25
C THR A 232 13.47 -4.57 0.01
N ILE A 233 12.25 -5.02 -0.29
CA ILE A 233 10.99 -4.36 0.09
C ILE A 233 10.38 -5.16 1.23
N TYR A 234 9.91 -4.47 2.27
CA TYR A 234 9.07 -5.05 3.29
C TYR A 234 7.71 -4.35 3.27
N HIS A 235 6.66 -5.11 3.00
CA HIS A 235 5.28 -4.61 2.99
C HIS A 235 4.53 -5.28 4.12
N SER A 236 4.25 -4.55 5.19
CA SER A 236 3.67 -5.13 6.41
C SER A 236 2.15 -5.30 6.35
N GLY A 237 1.48 -4.75 5.32
CA GLY A 237 0.03 -4.68 5.34
C GLY A 237 -0.46 -3.97 6.59
N ASP A 238 -1.60 -4.39 7.09
CA ASP A 238 -2.26 -3.85 8.28
C ASP A 238 -1.79 -4.54 9.57
N CYS A 239 -0.48 -4.68 9.73
CA CYS A 239 0.10 -5.28 10.92
C CYS A 239 -0.14 -4.39 12.15
N SER A 240 -0.68 -4.97 13.22
CA SER A 240 -0.96 -4.28 14.48
C SER A 240 0.11 -4.46 15.55
N SER A 241 1.07 -5.38 15.34
CA SER A 241 2.09 -5.73 16.35
C SER A 241 3.50 -5.76 15.77
N HIS A 242 4.35 -4.83 16.18
CA HIS A 242 5.76 -4.82 15.76
C HIS A 242 6.54 -6.05 16.25
N ALA A 243 6.16 -6.66 17.37
CA ALA A 243 6.80 -7.87 17.89
C ALA A 243 6.64 -9.10 16.98
N LYS A 244 5.69 -9.06 16.05
CA LYS A 244 5.46 -10.12 15.07
C LYS A 244 6.14 -9.86 13.73
N LEU A 245 6.66 -8.65 13.51
CA LEU A 245 7.41 -8.33 12.30
C LEU A 245 8.78 -9.01 12.35
N LYS A 246 9.09 -9.77 11.31
CA LYS A 246 10.38 -10.42 11.14
C LYS A 246 10.90 -10.13 9.75
N VAL A 247 12.16 -9.74 9.68
CA VAL A 247 12.87 -9.51 8.42
C VAL A 247 14.13 -10.36 8.37
N GLU A 248 14.41 -10.96 7.22
CA GLU A 248 15.68 -11.67 6.98
C GLU A 248 16.78 -10.69 6.59
N ARG A 249 16.39 -9.58 5.92
CA ARG A 249 17.31 -8.53 5.50
C ARG A 249 16.78 -7.17 5.90
N THR A 250 17.67 -6.26 6.27
CA THR A 250 17.31 -4.84 6.44
C THR A 250 16.65 -4.30 5.16
N PRO A 251 15.38 -3.85 5.21
CA PRO A 251 14.71 -3.41 4.00
C PRO A 251 15.25 -2.06 3.50
N ASP A 252 15.40 -1.95 2.18
CA ASP A 252 15.60 -0.65 1.53
C ASP A 252 14.34 0.20 1.69
N ILE A 253 13.16 -0.45 1.60
CA ILE A 253 11.85 0.20 1.74
C ILE A 253 10.96 -0.63 2.66
N TRP A 254 10.33 0.07 3.63
CA TRP A 254 9.23 -0.48 4.42
C TRP A 254 7.93 0.27 4.13
N ILE A 255 6.89 -0.44 3.64
CA ILE A 255 5.56 0.09 3.36
C ILE A 255 4.62 -0.41 4.45
N PHE A 256 3.91 0.51 5.09
CA PHE A 256 3.13 0.17 6.28
C PHE A 256 1.88 1.05 6.47
N HIS A 257 0.92 0.50 7.21
CA HIS A 257 -0.24 1.22 7.73
C HIS A 257 0.13 1.93 9.05
N PRO A 258 0.06 3.27 9.14
CA PRO A 258 0.57 4.01 10.30
C PRO A 258 -0.28 3.88 11.57
N TYR A 259 -1.54 3.47 11.47
CA TYR A 259 -2.52 3.54 12.57
C TYR A 259 -3.30 2.24 12.81
N CYS A 260 -2.77 1.10 12.41
CA CYS A 260 -3.39 -0.20 12.64
C CYS A 260 -3.14 -0.80 14.04
N GLY A 261 -2.61 -0.02 14.99
CA GLY A 261 -2.31 -0.47 16.36
C GLY A 261 -0.83 -0.59 16.67
N MET A 262 0.03 -0.73 15.66
CA MET A 262 1.48 -0.73 15.80
C MET A 262 1.99 0.69 16.07
N ASN A 263 3.13 0.81 16.75
CA ASN A 263 3.91 2.05 16.87
C ASN A 263 5.05 2.04 15.83
N PRO A 264 4.94 2.75 14.68
CA PRO A 264 5.92 2.67 13.62
C PRO A 264 7.33 3.15 14.00
N PRO A 265 7.55 4.24 14.75
CA PRO A 265 8.87 4.61 15.26
C PRO A 265 9.53 3.52 16.09
N VAL A 266 8.78 2.81 16.94
CA VAL A 266 9.30 1.66 17.72
C VAL A 266 9.61 0.49 16.79
N ALA A 267 8.72 0.16 15.87
CA ALA A 267 8.93 -0.89 14.88
C ALA A 267 10.19 -0.65 14.04
N CYS A 268 10.46 0.60 13.65
CA CYS A 268 11.69 0.97 12.95
C CYS A 268 12.95 0.66 13.77
N LYS A 269 12.94 0.98 15.05
CA LYS A 269 14.11 0.78 15.93
C LYS A 269 14.35 -0.68 16.28
N GLU A 270 13.31 -1.40 16.60
CA GLU A 270 13.39 -2.71 17.23
C GLU A 270 13.30 -3.87 16.23
N ALA A 271 12.51 -3.72 15.16
CA ALA A 271 12.19 -4.82 14.27
C ALA A 271 12.71 -4.66 12.85
N ILE A 272 12.43 -3.52 12.19
CA ILE A 272 12.59 -3.40 10.72
C ILE A 272 13.87 -2.70 10.31
N LYS A 273 14.22 -1.57 10.92
CA LYS A 273 15.38 -0.71 10.61
C LYS A 273 15.47 -0.33 9.12
N PRO A 274 14.40 0.19 8.49
CA PRO A 274 14.37 0.42 7.06
C PRO A 274 15.27 1.60 6.66
N LYS A 275 15.78 1.60 5.42
CA LYS A 275 16.47 2.77 4.86
C LYS A 275 15.47 3.89 4.50
N LEU A 276 14.26 3.51 4.11
CA LEU A 276 13.14 4.42 3.80
C LEU A 276 11.82 3.83 4.30
N ALA A 277 11.09 4.58 5.13
CA ALA A 277 9.74 4.26 5.57
C ALA A 277 8.71 4.93 4.64
N VAL A 278 7.80 4.18 4.06
CA VAL A 278 6.74 4.65 3.17
C VAL A 278 5.40 4.56 3.88
N ILE A 279 4.82 5.72 4.16
CA ILE A 279 3.55 5.85 4.87
C ILE A 279 2.43 5.64 3.87
N ALA A 280 1.74 4.52 3.96
CA ALA A 280 0.62 4.14 3.11
C ALA A 280 -0.70 4.11 3.90
N HIS A 281 -1.76 3.54 3.34
CA HIS A 281 -3.09 3.44 3.96
C HIS A 281 -3.65 4.80 4.43
N LEU A 282 -3.44 5.81 3.60
CA LEU A 282 -4.03 7.13 3.81
C LEU A 282 -5.12 7.36 2.76
N GLN A 283 -6.15 8.14 3.13
CA GLN A 283 -7.19 8.58 2.20
C GLN A 283 -7.99 7.44 1.57
N GLU A 284 -8.23 6.37 2.32
CA GLU A 284 -9.07 5.28 1.85
C GLU A 284 -10.53 5.74 1.73
N LEU A 285 -11.07 5.80 0.50
CA LEU A 285 -12.34 6.44 0.19
C LEU A 285 -13.57 5.59 0.58
N GLY A 286 -13.38 4.29 0.77
CA GLY A 286 -14.42 3.38 1.26
C GLY A 286 -14.72 3.51 2.75
N HIS A 287 -13.82 4.14 3.51
CA HIS A 287 -14.03 4.46 4.93
C HIS A 287 -14.64 5.85 5.12
N ALA A 288 -15.39 6.04 6.21
CA ALA A 288 -15.90 7.34 6.57
C ALA A 288 -14.77 8.23 7.14
N LYS A 289 -14.85 9.53 6.89
CA LYS A 289 -13.82 10.49 7.30
C LYS A 289 -13.55 10.54 8.80
N ASP A 290 -14.52 10.16 9.60
CA ASP A 290 -14.47 10.07 11.06
C ASP A 290 -14.12 8.68 11.60
N LYS A 291 -13.97 7.68 10.69
CA LYS A 291 -13.68 6.28 11.02
C LYS A 291 -12.74 5.65 9.99
N TRP A 292 -11.48 5.47 10.38
CA TRP A 292 -10.45 4.74 9.63
C TRP A 292 -9.99 5.36 8.29
N ARG A 293 -10.58 6.48 7.85
CA ARG A 293 -10.00 7.28 6.75
C ARG A 293 -8.94 8.21 7.33
N TRP A 294 -7.70 7.76 7.33
CA TRP A 294 -6.57 8.55 7.81
C TRP A 294 -6.23 9.67 6.84
N THR A 295 -6.01 10.87 7.38
CA THR A 295 -5.83 12.11 6.60
C THR A 295 -4.37 12.34 6.21
N TYR A 296 -4.13 13.30 5.31
CA TYR A 296 -2.79 13.78 5.04
C TYR A 296 -2.11 14.35 6.29
N ASN A 297 -2.84 15.03 7.17
CA ASN A 297 -2.28 15.51 8.44
C ASN A 297 -1.83 14.35 9.35
N ASN A 298 -2.56 13.24 9.36
CA ASN A 298 -2.09 12.03 10.05
C ASN A 298 -0.80 11.50 9.44
N GLY A 299 -0.71 11.47 8.11
CA GLY A 299 0.50 11.06 7.39
C GLY A 299 1.69 11.98 7.67
N LEU A 300 1.49 13.29 7.63
CA LEU A 300 2.54 14.28 7.95
C LEU A 300 3.01 14.17 9.41
N SER A 301 2.08 13.96 10.36
CA SER A 301 2.41 13.73 11.76
C SER A 301 3.25 12.47 11.94
N MET A 302 2.89 11.37 11.24
CA MET A 302 3.67 10.13 11.26
C MET A 302 5.05 10.32 10.63
N LYS A 303 5.14 11.04 9.50
CA LYS A 303 6.42 11.39 8.86
C LYS A 303 7.33 12.11 9.84
N SER A 304 6.82 13.16 10.48
CA SER A 304 7.57 13.92 11.50
C SER A 304 8.04 13.05 12.67
N ALA A 305 7.19 12.14 13.16
CA ALA A 305 7.54 11.22 14.24
C ALA A 305 8.67 10.25 13.85
N LEU A 306 8.65 9.72 12.62
CA LEU A 306 9.70 8.86 12.09
C LEU A 306 11.02 9.61 11.90
N GLU A 307 10.98 10.81 11.33
CA GLU A 307 12.15 11.68 11.11
C GLU A 307 12.78 12.08 12.45
N SER A 308 11.96 12.43 13.45
CA SER A 308 12.42 12.70 14.82
C SER A 308 13.05 11.47 15.48
N ALA A 309 12.65 10.26 15.07
CA ALA A 309 13.25 9.02 15.52
C ALA A 309 14.51 8.61 14.73
N GLY A 310 14.95 9.44 13.75
CA GLY A 310 16.15 9.24 12.95
C GLY A 310 15.95 8.41 11.68
N PHE A 311 14.71 8.22 11.21
CA PHE A 311 14.40 7.44 10.01
C PHE A 311 13.94 8.35 8.87
N LYS A 312 14.41 8.07 7.65
CA LYS A 312 13.86 8.70 6.44
C LYS A 312 12.44 8.21 6.21
N ALA A 313 11.51 9.13 5.96
CA ALA A 313 10.12 8.80 5.72
C ALA A 313 9.53 9.61 4.56
N VAL A 314 8.67 8.97 3.77
CA VAL A 314 7.89 9.62 2.71
C VAL A 314 6.42 9.28 2.83
N MET A 315 5.59 10.22 2.44
CA MET A 315 4.14 10.07 2.28
C MET A 315 3.82 10.31 0.80
N PRO A 316 3.74 9.25 -0.02
CA PRO A 316 3.48 9.40 -1.44
C PRO A 316 2.02 9.80 -1.70
N LEU A 317 1.79 10.52 -2.79
CA LEU A 317 0.48 10.73 -3.36
C LEU A 317 0.15 9.62 -4.38
N TRP A 318 -1.12 9.46 -4.70
CA TRP A 318 -1.57 8.50 -5.71
C TRP A 318 -0.87 8.75 -7.05
N GLY A 319 -0.30 7.72 -7.62
CA GLY A 319 0.46 7.77 -8.86
C GLY A 319 1.92 8.23 -8.72
N ASP A 320 2.40 8.46 -7.50
CA ASP A 320 3.81 8.80 -7.31
C ASP A 320 4.71 7.58 -7.51
N ARG A 321 5.86 7.85 -8.14
CA ARG A 321 6.96 6.90 -8.21
C ARG A 321 7.82 7.09 -6.97
N ILE A 322 7.96 6.01 -6.18
CA ILE A 322 8.72 6.01 -4.92
C ILE A 322 10.22 5.82 -5.20
N VAL A 323 10.54 4.96 -6.19
CA VAL A 323 11.91 4.61 -6.61
C VAL A 323 12.02 4.56 -8.12
#